data_2791097de413b5b0389c17a5be91e2b8
#
_entry.id   2791097de413b5b0389c17a5be91e2b8
#
_cell.length_a   1.000
_cell.length_b   1.000
_cell.length_c   1.000
_cell.angle_alpha   90.00
_cell.angle_beta   90.00
_cell.angle_gamma   90.00
#
_symmetry.space_group_name_H-M   'P 1'
#
loop_
_entity.id
_entity.type
_entity.pdbx_description
1 polymer ?
#
loop_
_entity_poly.entity_id
_entity_poly.type
_entity_poly.pdbx_seq_one_letter_code
_entity_poly.pdbx_strand_id
1 'polypeptide(L)'
;MQVYERFKQLARLASREEWYRRVVTPEVEQLIARMPKPVGSFGYDAWGYSENAAKLGLGVIKLLYEKYFRVTAHGLDNIPAQGRVLVVANHSGQLPMDGMLIGGALAMNPHGPRAPRAMTERFFPTVPWLGSILTGMGAVIGDPLNCIKMLEQDEAIIVFPEGIRGSGKPYRKRYQLQRFGNGFMHLAMQTGAPIVPVGVVGCEETMPALANIAPLARLLGLPYVPLAPLLPLPARVYLNFGEAICFDKSAVSEEEVTARVELVKDKIRALIDRGLNERTSVF
;
A
#
# COMPACT_ATOMS: atom_id res chain seq x y z
N MET A 1 36.81 -4.07 32.74
CA MET A 1 35.58 -4.72 32.25
C MET A 1 34.42 -3.72 32.07
N GLN A 2 34.06 -2.90 33.04
CA GLN A 2 32.96 -1.90 32.92
C GLN A 2 33.17 -0.83 31.84
N VAL A 3 34.38 -0.33 31.61
CA VAL A 3 34.69 0.68 30.60
C VAL A 3 34.49 0.13 29.17
N TYR A 4 34.88 -1.12 28.94
CA TYR A 4 34.73 -1.81 27.67
C TYR A 4 33.24 -2.05 27.30
N GLU A 5 32.41 -2.44 28.26
CA GLU A 5 30.96 -2.62 28.07
C GLU A 5 30.26 -1.28 27.81
N ARG A 6 30.64 -0.21 28.50
CA ARG A 6 30.16 1.13 28.22
C ARG A 6 30.55 1.60 26.82
N PHE A 7 31.76 1.32 26.37
CA PHE A 7 32.22 1.67 25.02
C PHE A 7 31.45 0.91 23.94
N LYS A 8 31.20 -0.39 24.13
CA LYS A 8 30.32 -1.19 23.25
C LYS A 8 28.90 -0.66 23.22
N GLN A 9 28.36 -0.25 24.35
CA GLN A 9 27.01 0.29 24.46
C GLN A 9 26.89 1.65 23.74
N LEU A 10 27.87 2.53 23.91
CA LEU A 10 27.95 3.81 23.19
C LEU A 10 28.16 3.60 21.70
N ALA A 11 29.02 2.68 21.29
CA ALA A 11 29.22 2.35 19.86
C ALA A 11 27.93 1.79 19.22
N ARG A 12 27.17 0.96 19.95
CA ARG A 12 25.85 0.47 19.48
C ARG A 12 24.82 1.58 19.40
N LEU A 13 24.78 2.51 20.36
CA LEU A 13 23.87 3.67 20.33
C LEU A 13 24.22 4.61 19.18
N ALA A 14 25.51 4.92 19.00
CA ALA A 14 25.99 5.74 17.88
C ALA A 14 25.65 5.12 16.53
N SER A 15 25.84 3.80 16.36
CA SER A 15 25.50 3.09 15.15
C SER A 15 23.99 3.06 14.87
N ARG A 16 23.14 2.97 15.89
CA ARG A 16 21.68 3.04 15.77
C ARG A 16 21.21 4.43 15.38
N GLU A 17 21.79 5.47 15.97
CA GLU A 17 21.46 6.85 15.65
C GLU A 17 21.93 7.20 14.24
N GLU A 18 23.12 6.78 13.85
CA GLU A 18 23.64 6.99 12.50
C GLU A 18 22.79 6.27 11.45
N TRP A 19 22.36 5.03 11.71
CA TRP A 19 21.43 4.30 10.85
C TRP A 19 20.09 5.02 10.75
N TYR A 20 19.53 5.47 11.88
CA TYR A 20 18.27 6.22 11.90
C TYR A 20 18.37 7.48 11.02
N ARG A 21 19.41 8.27 11.18
CA ARG A 21 19.64 9.50 10.38
C ARG A 21 19.86 9.22 8.89
N ARG A 22 20.39 8.05 8.53
CA ARG A 22 20.50 7.63 7.12
C ARG A 22 19.15 7.28 6.50
N VAL A 23 18.22 6.78 7.29
CA VAL A 23 16.87 6.39 6.85
C VAL A 23 15.90 7.56 6.96
N VAL A 24 15.87 8.21 8.12
CA VAL A 24 15.01 9.39 8.36
C VAL A 24 15.81 10.65 8.02
N THR A 25 15.78 11.00 6.75
CA THR A 25 16.44 12.21 6.23
C THR A 25 15.61 13.45 6.52
N PRO A 26 16.19 14.68 6.49
CA PRO A 26 15.43 15.92 6.64
C PRO A 26 14.27 16.04 5.63
N GLU A 27 14.41 15.48 4.45
CA GLU A 27 13.33 15.42 3.46
C GLU A 27 12.16 14.56 3.94
N VAL A 28 12.44 13.39 4.52
CA VAL A 28 11.40 12.51 5.10
C VAL A 28 10.68 13.20 6.24
N GLU A 29 11.41 13.91 7.11
CA GLU A 29 10.81 14.69 8.20
C GLU A 29 9.89 15.79 7.68
N GLN A 30 10.32 16.51 6.64
CA GLN A 30 9.50 17.55 5.99
C GLN A 30 8.23 16.96 5.34
N LEU A 31 8.34 15.81 4.67
CA LEU A 31 7.18 15.12 4.08
C LEU A 31 6.16 14.75 5.17
N ILE A 32 6.61 14.15 6.26
CA ILE A 32 5.71 13.79 7.37
C ILE A 32 5.09 15.02 8.01
N ALA A 33 5.87 16.11 8.21
CA ALA A 33 5.36 17.37 8.76
C ALA A 33 4.28 18.03 7.87
N ARG A 34 4.29 17.77 6.56
CA ARG A 34 3.23 18.24 5.62
C ARG A 34 1.96 17.42 5.68
N MET A 35 1.96 16.28 6.38
CA MET A 35 0.84 15.36 6.53
C MET A 35 0.47 15.16 8.01
N PRO A 36 0.17 16.23 8.76
CA PRO A 36 -0.07 16.11 10.20
C PRO A 36 -1.31 15.23 10.46
N LYS A 37 -1.20 14.39 11.48
CA LYS A 37 -2.30 13.58 11.99
C LYS A 37 -2.57 13.95 13.45
N PRO A 38 -3.83 14.07 13.86
CA PRO A 38 -4.14 14.28 15.25
C PRO A 38 -3.74 13.02 16.04
N VAL A 39 -2.71 13.15 16.88
CA VAL A 39 -2.27 12.08 17.78
C VAL A 39 -2.72 12.38 19.21
N GLY A 40 -3.10 11.34 19.94
CA GLY A 40 -3.42 11.44 21.35
C GLY A 40 -2.17 11.58 22.23
N SER A 41 -2.38 11.67 23.54
CA SER A 41 -1.31 11.85 24.55
C SER A 41 -0.23 10.75 24.54
N PHE A 42 -0.54 9.59 23.99
CA PHE A 42 0.41 8.48 23.84
C PHE A 42 1.19 8.48 22.52
N GLY A 43 1.01 9.50 21.65
CA GLY A 43 1.70 9.62 20.37
C GLY A 43 1.14 8.74 19.25
N TYR A 44 -0.10 8.25 19.41
CA TYR A 44 -0.83 7.49 18.42
C TYR A 44 -2.15 8.16 18.07
N ASP A 45 -2.58 8.03 16.81
CA ASP A 45 -3.95 8.39 16.44
C ASP A 45 -4.96 7.28 16.82
N ALA A 46 -6.24 7.51 16.53
CA ALA A 46 -7.32 6.56 16.83
C ALA A 46 -7.17 5.20 16.12
N TRP A 47 -6.32 5.11 15.10
CA TRP A 47 -6.07 3.93 14.27
C TRP A 47 -4.70 3.29 14.54
N GLY A 48 -3.93 3.84 15.48
CA GLY A 48 -2.60 3.34 15.86
C GLY A 48 -1.44 3.90 15.02
N TYR A 49 -1.69 4.88 14.13
CA TYR A 49 -0.63 5.58 13.43
C TYR A 49 0.28 6.34 14.40
N SER A 50 1.57 6.26 14.18
CA SER A 50 2.59 6.97 14.94
C SER A 50 3.54 7.70 13.99
N GLU A 51 3.78 8.98 14.27
CA GLU A 51 4.66 9.80 13.45
C GLU A 51 6.09 9.23 13.35
N ASN A 52 6.61 8.69 14.46
CA ASN A 52 7.94 8.07 14.47
C ASN A 52 8.00 6.79 13.60
N ALA A 53 6.96 5.95 13.68
CA ALA A 53 6.87 4.76 12.82
C ALA A 53 6.70 5.15 11.35
N ALA A 54 5.91 6.19 11.08
CA ALA A 54 5.71 6.72 9.71
C ALA A 54 7.01 7.32 9.14
N LYS A 55 7.78 8.09 9.91
CA LYS A 55 9.11 8.59 9.48
C LYS A 55 10.04 7.45 9.10
N LEU A 56 10.17 6.47 9.97
CA LEU A 56 11.03 5.33 9.72
C LEU A 56 10.55 4.50 8.51
N GLY A 57 9.24 4.23 8.47
CA GLY A 57 8.63 3.49 7.37
C GLY A 57 8.79 4.21 6.03
N LEU A 58 8.47 5.51 5.98
CA LEU A 58 8.61 6.30 4.75
C LEU A 58 10.07 6.39 4.30
N GLY A 59 11.02 6.52 5.23
CA GLY A 59 12.44 6.51 4.90
C GLY A 59 12.89 5.21 4.24
N VAL A 60 12.47 4.06 4.77
CA VAL A 60 12.73 2.75 4.15
C VAL A 60 12.03 2.62 2.81
N ILE A 61 10.74 3.01 2.75
CA ILE A 61 9.94 2.97 1.51
C ILE A 61 10.59 3.83 0.43
N LYS A 62 11.05 5.05 0.76
CA LYS A 62 11.71 5.96 -0.19
C LYS A 62 12.97 5.31 -0.79
N LEU A 63 13.80 4.67 0.03
CA LEU A 63 14.99 3.94 -0.47
C LEU A 63 14.61 2.80 -1.41
N LEU A 64 13.61 2.00 -1.05
CA LEU A 64 13.10 0.92 -1.90
C LEU A 64 12.47 1.46 -3.19
N TYR A 65 11.69 2.51 -3.09
CA TYR A 65 11.01 3.17 -4.19
C TYR A 65 11.99 3.71 -5.23
N GLU A 66 12.98 4.51 -4.79
CA GLU A 66 13.89 5.20 -5.70
C GLU A 66 15.05 4.32 -6.19
N LYS A 67 15.61 3.50 -5.30
CA LYS A 67 16.87 2.79 -5.58
C LYS A 67 16.67 1.32 -5.93
N TYR A 68 15.80 0.63 -5.22
CA TYR A 68 15.65 -0.81 -5.38
C TYR A 68 14.66 -1.17 -6.49
N PHE A 69 13.42 -0.68 -6.40
CA PHE A 69 12.39 -0.92 -7.40
C PHE A 69 12.36 0.15 -8.50
N ARG A 70 13.08 1.25 -8.36
CA ARG A 70 13.19 2.34 -9.33
C ARG A 70 11.83 2.71 -9.91
N VAL A 71 10.90 3.02 -9.01
CA VAL A 71 9.49 3.23 -9.33
C VAL A 71 9.32 4.44 -10.24
N THR A 72 8.57 4.23 -11.32
CA THR A 72 8.06 5.31 -12.18
C THR A 72 6.57 5.48 -11.89
N ALA A 73 6.16 6.69 -11.51
CA ALA A 73 4.76 7.00 -11.23
C ALA A 73 4.23 8.07 -12.18
N HIS A 74 3.06 7.81 -12.76
CA HIS A 74 2.35 8.72 -13.65
C HIS A 74 0.97 9.08 -13.11
N GLY A 75 0.50 10.29 -13.37
CA GLY A 75 -0.83 10.74 -12.97
C GLY A 75 -0.95 11.01 -11.47
N LEU A 76 0.14 11.38 -10.78
CA LEU A 76 0.10 11.77 -9.37
C LEU A 76 -0.75 13.01 -9.11
N ASP A 77 -0.93 13.85 -10.11
CA ASP A 77 -1.81 15.02 -10.14
C ASP A 77 -3.31 14.65 -10.15
N ASN A 78 -3.66 13.42 -10.53
CA ASN A 78 -5.03 12.90 -10.43
C ASN A 78 -5.47 12.59 -9.00
N ILE A 79 -4.53 12.58 -8.05
CA ILE A 79 -4.83 12.30 -6.65
C ILE A 79 -5.27 13.59 -5.98
N PRO A 80 -6.49 13.68 -5.43
CA PRO A 80 -6.93 14.86 -4.70
C PRO A 80 -5.99 15.19 -3.54
N ALA A 81 -5.47 16.42 -3.52
CA ALA A 81 -4.55 16.88 -2.46
C ALA A 81 -5.21 16.92 -1.07
N GLN A 82 -6.53 17.05 -1.03
CA GLN A 82 -7.35 17.13 0.18
C GLN A 82 -8.65 16.37 0.00
N GLY A 83 -9.36 16.14 1.11
CA GLY A 83 -10.63 15.42 1.13
C GLY A 83 -10.45 13.92 1.02
N ARG A 84 -11.56 13.20 1.10
CA ARG A 84 -11.60 11.74 1.02
C ARG A 84 -11.25 11.22 -0.36
N VAL A 85 -10.56 10.10 -0.42
CA VAL A 85 -10.25 9.42 -1.69
C VAL A 85 -10.09 7.92 -1.47
N LEU A 86 -10.62 7.12 -2.40
CA LEU A 86 -10.37 5.69 -2.52
C LEU A 86 -9.37 5.46 -3.66
N VAL A 87 -8.17 5.02 -3.33
CA VAL A 87 -7.18 4.57 -4.30
C VAL A 87 -7.37 3.07 -4.50
N VAL A 88 -7.80 2.68 -5.70
CA VAL A 88 -8.20 1.31 -6.03
C VAL A 88 -7.22 0.72 -7.02
N ALA A 89 -6.53 -0.36 -6.66
CA ALA A 89 -5.47 -0.95 -7.46
C ALA A 89 -5.66 -2.45 -7.70
N ASN A 90 -5.02 -2.98 -8.75
CA ASN A 90 -4.78 -4.42 -8.87
C ASN A 90 -3.83 -4.87 -7.78
N HIS A 91 -4.08 -6.06 -7.21
CA HIS A 91 -3.22 -6.65 -6.19
C HIS A 91 -2.22 -7.61 -6.81
N SER A 92 -0.95 -7.41 -6.52
CA SER A 92 0.13 -8.11 -7.20
C SER A 92 1.28 -8.43 -6.26
N GLY A 93 1.89 -9.60 -6.49
CA GLY A 93 2.97 -10.11 -5.65
C GLY A 93 2.47 -10.77 -4.35
N GLN A 94 3.34 -11.54 -3.73
CA GLN A 94 3.02 -12.36 -2.56
C GLN A 94 3.14 -11.58 -1.24
N LEU A 95 3.92 -10.51 -1.27
CA LEU A 95 4.04 -9.53 -0.20
C LEU A 95 3.35 -8.23 -0.64
N PRO A 96 2.82 -7.40 0.26
CA PRO A 96 2.08 -6.19 -0.07
C PRO A 96 3.00 -5.03 -0.53
N MET A 97 3.96 -5.35 -1.44
CA MET A 97 4.89 -4.36 -2.01
C MET A 97 4.14 -3.27 -2.78
N ASP A 98 3.11 -3.65 -3.51
CA ASP A 98 2.22 -2.74 -4.23
C ASP A 98 1.58 -1.70 -3.30
N GLY A 99 0.99 -2.13 -2.19
CA GLY A 99 0.41 -1.23 -1.20
C GLY A 99 1.43 -0.30 -0.56
N MET A 100 2.62 -0.83 -0.26
CA MET A 100 3.73 -0.05 0.27
C MET A 100 4.22 1.01 -0.73
N LEU A 101 4.37 0.65 -2.01
CA LEU A 101 4.85 1.57 -3.04
C LEU A 101 3.80 2.61 -3.43
N ILE A 102 2.50 2.23 -3.50
CA ILE A 102 1.40 3.20 -3.66
C ILE A 102 1.38 4.16 -2.47
N GLY A 103 1.50 3.65 -1.23
CA GLY A 103 1.57 4.49 -0.04
C GLY A 103 2.75 5.47 -0.08
N GLY A 104 3.91 5.02 -0.52
CA GLY A 104 5.08 5.87 -0.77
C GLY A 104 4.79 6.95 -1.82
N ALA A 105 4.15 6.59 -2.93
CA ALA A 105 3.77 7.52 -3.98
C ALA A 105 2.81 8.62 -3.47
N LEU A 106 1.81 8.25 -2.64
CA LEU A 106 0.90 9.20 -2.01
C LEU A 106 1.66 10.15 -1.04
N ALA A 107 2.51 9.59 -0.19
CA ALA A 107 3.25 10.37 0.81
C ALA A 107 4.30 11.32 0.19
N MET A 108 4.88 10.93 -0.94
CA MET A 108 5.87 11.72 -1.69
C MET A 108 5.27 12.52 -2.84
N ASN A 109 3.94 12.57 -3.00
CA ASN A 109 3.29 13.25 -4.11
C ASN A 109 3.62 14.76 -4.11
N PRO A 110 4.28 15.30 -5.14
CA PRO A 110 4.65 16.72 -5.21
C PRO A 110 3.43 17.64 -5.31
N HIS A 111 2.31 17.15 -5.84
CA HIS A 111 1.06 17.93 -6.03
C HIS A 111 0.20 18.01 -4.75
N GLY A 112 0.52 17.22 -3.72
CA GLY A 112 -0.16 17.20 -2.44
C GLY A 112 0.10 15.89 -1.71
N PRO A 113 1.06 15.86 -0.77
CA PRO A 113 1.38 14.64 -0.05
C PRO A 113 0.20 14.22 0.84
N ARG A 114 -0.11 12.92 0.83
CA ARG A 114 -1.20 12.32 1.60
C ARG A 114 -0.66 11.18 2.47
N ALA A 115 -1.00 11.19 3.75
CA ALA A 115 -0.72 10.05 4.60
C ALA A 115 -1.64 8.87 4.21
N PRO A 116 -1.09 7.74 3.73
CA PRO A 116 -1.90 6.64 3.24
C PRO A 116 -2.51 5.82 4.38
N ARG A 117 -3.72 5.29 4.15
CA ARG A 117 -4.35 4.25 4.96
C ARG A 117 -4.50 2.99 4.11
N ALA A 118 -3.57 2.07 4.24
CA ALA A 118 -3.65 0.80 3.51
C ALA A 118 -4.58 -0.17 4.24
N MET A 119 -5.60 -0.68 3.53
CA MET A 119 -6.48 -1.71 4.07
C MET A 119 -5.79 -3.07 4.02
N THR A 120 -5.65 -3.71 5.18
CA THR A 120 -4.97 -5.00 5.31
C THR A 120 -5.94 -6.12 5.68
N GLU A 121 -5.57 -7.34 5.31
CA GLU A 121 -6.26 -8.56 5.71
C GLU A 121 -6.11 -8.82 7.21
N ARG A 122 -7.12 -9.46 7.80
CA ARG A 122 -7.21 -9.71 9.25
C ARG A 122 -6.07 -10.56 9.81
N PHE A 123 -5.35 -11.29 8.98
CA PHE A 123 -4.24 -12.13 9.46
C PHE A 123 -2.96 -11.32 9.75
N PHE A 124 -2.73 -10.17 9.08
CA PHE A 124 -1.50 -9.39 9.26
C PHE A 124 -1.25 -8.94 10.71
N PRO A 125 -2.25 -8.47 11.46
CA PRO A 125 -2.07 -8.15 12.88
C PRO A 125 -1.69 -9.35 13.76
N THR A 126 -1.93 -10.59 13.31
CA THR A 126 -1.57 -11.79 14.07
C THR A 126 -0.10 -12.20 13.91
N VAL A 127 0.58 -11.62 12.90
CA VAL A 127 2.02 -11.86 12.68
C VAL A 127 2.82 -11.02 13.67
N PRO A 128 3.63 -11.64 14.57
CA PRO A 128 4.41 -10.91 15.56
C PRO A 128 5.25 -9.79 14.92
N TRP A 129 5.29 -8.63 15.56
CA TRP A 129 6.02 -7.42 15.17
C TRP A 129 5.49 -6.73 13.89
N LEU A 130 5.08 -7.50 12.88
CA LEU A 130 4.63 -6.96 11.58
C LEU A 130 3.36 -6.12 11.75
N GLY A 131 2.37 -6.62 12.50
CA GLY A 131 1.13 -5.89 12.77
C GLY A 131 1.37 -4.51 13.35
N SER A 132 2.19 -4.42 14.40
CA SER A 132 2.50 -3.14 15.06
C SER A 132 3.24 -2.17 14.14
N ILE A 133 4.18 -2.67 13.32
CA ILE A 133 4.92 -1.84 12.34
C ILE A 133 3.95 -1.28 11.30
N LEU A 134 3.14 -2.15 10.68
CA LEU A 134 2.19 -1.75 9.65
C LEU A 134 1.15 -0.75 10.19
N THR A 135 0.58 -1.02 11.38
CA THR A 135 -0.38 -0.13 12.03
C THR A 135 0.24 1.23 12.35
N GLY A 136 1.47 1.24 12.88
CA GLY A 136 2.22 2.48 13.14
C GLY A 136 2.46 3.31 11.87
N MET A 137 2.54 2.67 10.72
CA MET A 137 2.68 3.33 9.41
C MET A 137 1.34 3.74 8.77
N GLY A 138 0.20 3.43 9.42
CA GLY A 138 -1.13 3.80 8.94
C GLY A 138 -1.93 2.68 8.27
N ALA A 139 -1.44 1.44 8.30
CA ALA A 139 -2.24 0.30 7.84
C ALA A 139 -3.36 -0.02 8.85
N VAL A 140 -4.54 -0.35 8.35
CA VAL A 140 -5.74 -0.63 9.17
C VAL A 140 -6.43 -1.87 8.62
N ILE A 141 -7.10 -2.62 9.50
CA ILE A 141 -7.91 -3.77 9.07
C ILE A 141 -9.02 -3.29 8.14
N GLY A 142 -9.13 -3.93 6.98
CA GLY A 142 -10.11 -3.66 5.94
C GLY A 142 -11.53 -4.07 6.35
N ASP A 143 -12.10 -3.34 7.32
CA ASP A 143 -13.48 -3.46 7.75
C ASP A 143 -14.31 -2.31 7.18
N PRO A 144 -15.53 -2.55 6.65
CA PRO A 144 -16.35 -1.48 6.06
C PRO A 144 -16.60 -0.30 6.99
N LEU A 145 -16.85 -0.54 8.28
CA LEU A 145 -17.10 0.54 9.25
C LEU A 145 -15.86 1.39 9.49
N ASN A 146 -14.67 0.77 9.51
CA ASN A 146 -13.41 1.49 9.61
C ASN A 146 -13.19 2.38 8.38
N CYS A 147 -13.44 1.82 7.18
CA CYS A 147 -13.30 2.54 5.92
C CYS A 147 -14.24 3.76 5.86
N ILE A 148 -15.52 3.58 6.24
CA ILE A 148 -16.50 4.69 6.28
C ILE A 148 -16.01 5.80 7.19
N LYS A 149 -15.65 5.48 8.46
CA LYS A 149 -15.16 6.47 9.42
C LYS A 149 -13.92 7.22 8.95
N MET A 150 -12.98 6.53 8.30
CA MET A 150 -11.79 7.17 7.75
C MET A 150 -12.13 8.10 6.57
N LEU A 151 -13.02 7.67 5.66
CA LEU A 151 -13.45 8.50 4.55
C LEU A 151 -14.22 9.73 5.03
N GLU A 152 -15.02 9.61 6.10
CA GLU A 152 -15.69 10.75 6.76
C GLU A 152 -14.69 11.72 7.40
N GLN A 153 -13.49 11.26 7.75
CA GLN A 153 -12.38 12.06 8.25
C GLN A 153 -11.43 12.54 7.13
N ASP A 154 -11.87 12.48 5.87
CA ASP A 154 -11.13 12.90 4.69
C ASP A 154 -9.76 12.19 4.50
N GLU A 155 -9.68 10.93 4.92
CA GLU A 155 -8.49 10.10 4.73
C GLU A 155 -8.34 9.58 3.29
N ALA A 156 -7.09 9.29 2.91
CA ALA A 156 -6.76 8.62 1.66
C ALA A 156 -6.59 7.11 1.89
N ILE A 157 -7.52 6.32 1.39
CA ILE A 157 -7.57 4.87 1.62
C ILE A 157 -7.10 4.12 0.38
N ILE A 158 -6.22 3.14 0.58
CA ILE A 158 -5.76 2.21 -0.48
C ILE A 158 -6.49 0.89 -0.29
N VAL A 159 -7.17 0.42 -1.35
CA VAL A 159 -7.89 -0.85 -1.35
C VAL A 159 -7.53 -1.69 -2.57
N PHE A 160 -7.51 -3.01 -2.38
CA PHE A 160 -7.29 -4.01 -3.41
C PHE A 160 -8.52 -4.91 -3.51
N PRO A 161 -9.44 -4.64 -4.46
CA PRO A 161 -10.72 -5.38 -4.53
C PRO A 161 -10.59 -6.87 -4.87
N GLU A 162 -9.43 -7.27 -5.40
CA GLU A 162 -9.11 -8.68 -5.65
C GLU A 162 -8.89 -9.47 -4.34
N GLY A 163 -8.42 -8.79 -3.28
CA GLY A 163 -8.04 -9.40 -2.01
C GLY A 163 -7.01 -10.51 -2.20
N ILE A 164 -7.09 -11.57 -1.39
CA ILE A 164 -6.21 -12.74 -1.44
C ILE A 164 -6.14 -13.39 -2.83
N ARG A 165 -7.19 -13.28 -3.66
CA ARG A 165 -7.19 -13.83 -5.02
C ARG A 165 -6.19 -13.12 -5.93
N GLY A 166 -5.96 -11.82 -5.70
CA GLY A 166 -4.96 -11.03 -6.41
C GLY A 166 -3.55 -11.34 -5.94
N SER A 167 -3.28 -11.19 -4.63
CA SER A 167 -1.95 -11.43 -4.06
C SER A 167 -1.50 -12.89 -4.16
N GLY A 168 -2.39 -13.87 -3.97
CA GLY A 168 -2.07 -15.29 -4.01
C GLY A 168 -2.00 -15.92 -5.40
N LYS A 169 -2.17 -15.17 -6.50
CA LYS A 169 -2.16 -15.74 -7.85
C LYS A 169 -0.75 -16.17 -8.28
N PRO A 170 -0.61 -17.31 -9.01
CA PRO A 170 0.69 -17.74 -9.51
C PRO A 170 1.20 -16.81 -10.62
N TYR A 171 2.52 -16.71 -10.79
CA TYR A 171 3.19 -15.84 -11.76
C TYR A 171 2.72 -16.01 -13.20
N ARG A 172 2.31 -17.22 -13.61
CA ARG A 172 1.72 -17.48 -14.93
C ARG A 172 0.45 -16.69 -15.22
N LYS A 173 -0.25 -16.23 -14.15
CA LYS A 173 -1.45 -15.40 -14.22
C LYS A 173 -1.17 -13.91 -13.95
N ARG A 174 0.10 -13.50 -14.01
CA ARG A 174 0.46 -12.09 -13.80
C ARG A 174 -0.36 -11.18 -14.71
N TYR A 175 -0.71 -10.01 -14.20
CA TYR A 175 -1.52 -8.97 -14.87
C TYR A 175 -2.95 -9.39 -15.25
N GLN A 176 -3.37 -10.62 -14.93
CA GLN A 176 -4.76 -11.03 -15.10
C GLN A 176 -5.55 -10.61 -13.86
N LEU A 177 -6.39 -9.59 -14.02
CA LEU A 177 -7.26 -9.11 -12.96
C LEU A 177 -8.23 -10.22 -12.52
N GLN A 178 -8.25 -10.52 -11.24
CA GLN A 178 -9.18 -11.47 -10.66
C GLN A 178 -10.55 -10.80 -10.47
N ARG A 179 -11.52 -11.54 -9.90
CA ARG A 179 -12.83 -10.99 -9.57
C ARG A 179 -12.68 -9.90 -8.50
N PHE A 180 -13.23 -8.73 -8.74
CA PHE A 180 -13.34 -7.66 -7.76
C PHE A 180 -14.53 -7.91 -6.83
N GLY A 181 -14.36 -7.58 -5.54
CA GLY A 181 -15.48 -7.47 -4.61
C GLY A 181 -16.17 -6.10 -4.76
N ASN A 182 -17.48 -6.03 -4.52
CA ASN A 182 -18.26 -4.81 -4.67
C ASN A 182 -18.08 -3.81 -3.50
N GLY A 183 -17.43 -4.22 -2.41
CA GLY A 183 -17.34 -3.44 -1.17
C GLY A 183 -16.77 -2.02 -1.35
N PHE A 184 -15.74 -1.85 -2.16
CA PHE A 184 -15.16 -0.53 -2.42
C PHE A 184 -16.13 0.41 -3.15
N MET A 185 -16.98 -0.13 -4.03
CA MET A 185 -17.98 0.66 -4.74
C MET A 185 -19.07 1.14 -3.80
N HIS A 186 -19.56 0.25 -2.91
CA HIS A 186 -20.51 0.66 -1.86
C HIS A 186 -19.92 1.74 -0.96
N LEU A 187 -18.65 1.63 -0.57
CA LEU A 187 -17.96 2.66 0.20
C LEU A 187 -17.90 4.00 -0.55
N ALA A 188 -17.52 3.99 -1.83
CA ALA A 188 -17.46 5.19 -2.66
C ALA A 188 -18.82 5.87 -2.78
N MET A 189 -19.87 5.10 -3.07
CA MET A 189 -21.24 5.61 -3.21
C MET A 189 -21.78 6.15 -1.88
N GLN A 190 -21.59 5.42 -0.77
CA GLN A 190 -22.09 5.83 0.54
C GLN A 190 -21.41 7.11 1.04
N THR A 191 -20.09 7.22 0.90
CA THR A 191 -19.33 8.35 1.43
C THR A 191 -19.17 9.50 0.43
N GLY A 192 -19.41 9.26 -0.86
CA GLY A 192 -19.10 10.19 -1.96
C GLY A 192 -17.60 10.36 -2.20
N ALA A 193 -16.79 9.39 -1.79
CA ALA A 193 -15.37 9.42 -2.04
C ALA A 193 -15.07 9.17 -3.54
N PRO A 194 -14.29 10.03 -4.20
CA PRO A 194 -13.82 9.74 -5.54
C PRO A 194 -12.91 8.52 -5.55
N ILE A 195 -12.99 7.73 -6.62
CA ILE A 195 -12.13 6.58 -6.86
C ILE A 195 -11.00 6.98 -7.80
N VAL A 196 -9.75 6.81 -7.37
CA VAL A 196 -8.57 6.92 -8.23
C VAL A 196 -8.11 5.51 -8.57
N PRO A 197 -8.33 5.04 -9.82
CA PRO A 197 -7.87 3.72 -10.26
C PRO A 197 -6.36 3.72 -10.47
N VAL A 198 -5.67 2.64 -10.08
CA VAL A 198 -4.22 2.51 -10.22
C VAL A 198 -3.87 1.19 -10.89
N GLY A 199 -3.11 1.27 -11.98
CA GLY A 199 -2.47 0.13 -12.62
C GLY A 199 -1.06 -0.08 -12.08
N VAL A 200 -0.81 -1.20 -11.41
CA VAL A 200 0.49 -1.58 -10.87
C VAL A 200 1.15 -2.60 -11.78
N VAL A 201 2.35 -2.31 -12.26
CA VAL A 201 3.17 -3.19 -13.10
C VAL A 201 4.54 -3.37 -12.45
N GLY A 202 5.08 -4.57 -12.48
CA GLY A 202 6.40 -4.90 -11.93
C GLY A 202 6.37 -5.58 -10.56
N CYS A 203 5.35 -5.36 -9.74
CA CYS A 203 5.28 -5.98 -8.42
C CYS A 203 5.14 -7.51 -8.47
N GLU A 204 4.54 -8.07 -9.52
CA GLU A 204 4.44 -9.53 -9.69
C GLU A 204 5.80 -10.17 -10.00
N GLU A 205 6.71 -9.43 -10.63
CA GLU A 205 8.09 -9.84 -10.91
C GLU A 205 9.00 -9.72 -9.70
N THR A 206 8.61 -8.95 -8.67
CA THR A 206 9.40 -8.89 -7.44
C THR A 206 9.37 -10.21 -6.67
N MET A 207 8.25 -10.95 -6.73
CA MET A 207 8.09 -12.24 -6.07
C MET A 207 7.32 -13.23 -6.96
N PRO A 208 7.95 -13.74 -8.02
CA PRO A 208 7.30 -14.66 -8.95
C PRO A 208 6.97 -15.98 -8.24
N ALA A 209 5.69 -16.18 -7.90
CA ALA A 209 5.20 -17.42 -7.30
C ALA A 209 5.02 -18.50 -8.37
N LEU A 210 5.83 -19.53 -8.34
CA LEU A 210 5.73 -20.66 -9.27
C LEU A 210 4.53 -21.56 -8.95
N ALA A 211 4.28 -21.75 -7.65
CA ALA A 211 3.18 -22.58 -7.14
C ALA A 211 2.77 -22.08 -5.75
N ASN A 212 1.64 -22.62 -5.26
CA ASN A 212 1.20 -22.48 -3.88
C ASN A 212 1.33 -23.84 -3.16
N ILE A 213 2.02 -23.85 -2.02
CA ILE A 213 2.24 -25.05 -1.21
C ILE A 213 1.04 -25.21 -0.25
N ALA A 214 -0.10 -25.68 -0.79
CA ALA A 214 -1.34 -25.77 -0.05
C ALA A 214 -1.28 -26.59 1.25
N PRO A 215 -0.54 -27.73 1.36
CA PRO A 215 -0.40 -28.46 2.62
C PRO A 215 0.27 -27.62 3.71
N LEU A 216 1.32 -26.87 3.35
CA LEU A 216 2.05 -26.00 4.28
C LEU A 216 1.21 -24.79 4.69
N ALA A 217 0.44 -24.22 3.78
CA ALA A 217 -0.49 -23.13 4.08
C ALA A 217 -1.52 -23.57 5.13
N ARG A 218 -2.12 -24.75 4.98
CA ARG A 218 -3.07 -25.31 5.95
C ARG A 218 -2.43 -25.56 7.32
N LEU A 219 -1.22 -26.12 7.35
CA LEU A 219 -0.49 -26.38 8.59
C LEU A 219 -0.20 -25.09 9.36
N LEU A 220 0.14 -24.01 8.66
CA LEU A 220 0.49 -22.71 9.25
C LEU A 220 -0.72 -21.79 9.49
N GLY A 221 -1.94 -22.18 9.10
CA GLY A 221 -3.14 -21.35 9.18
C GLY A 221 -3.07 -20.10 8.28
N LEU A 222 -2.25 -20.15 7.21
CA LEU A 222 -2.06 -19.06 6.27
C LEU A 222 -2.97 -19.22 5.06
N PRO A 223 -3.40 -18.12 4.40
CA PRO A 223 -4.25 -18.17 3.21
C PRO A 223 -3.54 -18.84 2.02
N TYR A 224 -2.23 -18.68 1.92
CA TYR A 224 -1.36 -19.34 0.94
C TYR A 224 0.09 -19.33 1.44
N VAL A 225 0.91 -20.24 0.92
CA VAL A 225 2.38 -20.23 1.06
C VAL A 225 2.98 -20.38 -0.33
N PRO A 226 3.55 -19.31 -0.90
CA PRO A 226 4.08 -19.35 -2.25
C PRO A 226 5.42 -20.08 -2.32
N LEU A 227 5.64 -20.81 -3.40
CA LEU A 227 6.99 -21.19 -3.83
C LEU A 227 7.56 -20.03 -4.64
N ALA A 228 8.22 -19.11 -3.96
CA ALA A 228 8.74 -17.85 -4.49
C ALA A 228 10.13 -17.56 -3.91
N PRO A 229 10.89 -16.59 -4.47
CA PRO A 229 12.13 -16.11 -3.86
C PRO A 229 11.89 -15.66 -2.41
N LEU A 230 12.89 -15.88 -1.54
CA LEU A 230 12.80 -15.48 -0.14
C LEU A 230 12.80 -13.96 0.05
N LEU A 231 13.48 -13.24 -0.83
CA LEU A 231 13.56 -11.78 -0.86
C LEU A 231 12.99 -11.26 -2.18
N PRO A 232 12.31 -10.10 -2.16
CA PRO A 232 11.83 -9.48 -3.39
C PRO A 232 12.97 -9.21 -4.37
N LEU A 233 12.77 -9.52 -5.64
CA LEU A 233 13.72 -9.21 -6.71
C LEU A 233 13.62 -7.72 -7.09
N PRO A 234 14.72 -7.09 -7.58
CA PRO A 234 14.75 -5.65 -7.88
C PRO A 234 14.10 -5.32 -9.24
N ALA A 235 12.85 -5.75 -9.43
CA ALA A 235 12.10 -5.43 -10.64
C ALA A 235 11.74 -3.93 -10.68
N ARG A 236 11.69 -3.35 -11.89
CA ARG A 236 11.19 -2.00 -12.10
C ARG A 236 9.69 -1.97 -11.90
N VAL A 237 9.19 -1.02 -11.13
CA VAL A 237 7.76 -0.88 -10.86
C VAL A 237 7.20 0.38 -11.50
N TYR A 238 6.03 0.25 -12.12
CA TYR A 238 5.28 1.36 -12.70
C TYR A 238 3.95 1.47 -11.96
N LEU A 239 3.65 2.69 -11.51
CA LEU A 239 2.39 3.05 -10.87
C LEU A 239 1.67 4.07 -11.76
N ASN A 240 0.59 3.65 -12.39
CA ASN A 240 -0.19 4.51 -13.27
C ASN A 240 -1.50 4.90 -12.57
N PHE A 241 -1.60 6.16 -12.12
CA PHE A 241 -2.80 6.70 -11.50
C PHE A 241 -3.71 7.29 -12.58
N GLY A 242 -4.93 6.77 -12.67
CA GLY A 242 -5.97 7.28 -13.55
C GLY A 242 -6.70 8.48 -12.97
N GLU A 243 -7.51 9.13 -13.79
CA GLU A 243 -8.38 10.23 -13.36
C GLU A 243 -9.36 9.79 -12.27
N ALA A 244 -9.65 10.68 -11.34
CA ALA A 244 -10.60 10.42 -10.26
C ALA A 244 -12.03 10.27 -10.82
N ILE A 245 -12.74 9.23 -10.41
CA ILE A 245 -14.09 8.92 -10.83
C ILE A 245 -15.03 9.13 -9.64
N CYS A 246 -16.03 9.97 -9.81
CA CYS A 246 -17.09 10.17 -8.82
C CYS A 246 -18.32 9.35 -9.20
N PHE A 247 -18.93 8.72 -8.22
CA PHE A 247 -20.20 8.00 -8.39
C PHE A 247 -21.28 8.65 -7.53
N ASP A 248 -22.49 8.70 -8.08
CA ASP A 248 -23.64 9.24 -7.36
C ASP A 248 -23.99 8.38 -6.14
N LYS A 249 -24.45 9.05 -5.09
CA LYS A 249 -24.94 8.42 -3.84
C LYS A 249 -26.32 7.78 -3.97
N SER A 250 -26.94 7.85 -5.16
CA SER A 250 -28.28 7.28 -5.40
C SER A 250 -28.30 5.78 -5.13
N ALA A 251 -29.40 5.31 -4.59
CA ALA A 251 -29.66 3.88 -4.49
C ALA A 251 -29.76 3.30 -5.92
N VAL A 252 -28.95 2.31 -6.19
CA VAL A 252 -28.89 1.63 -7.50
C VAL A 252 -29.04 0.12 -7.29
N SER A 253 -29.41 -0.59 -8.36
CA SER A 253 -29.50 -2.04 -8.30
C SER A 253 -28.12 -2.69 -8.16
N GLU A 254 -28.08 -3.93 -7.68
CA GLU A 254 -26.80 -4.70 -7.60
C GLU A 254 -26.16 -4.92 -8.99
N GLU A 255 -26.98 -4.99 -10.04
CA GLU A 255 -26.51 -5.06 -11.42
C GLU A 255 -25.77 -3.78 -11.80
N GLU A 256 -26.29 -2.62 -11.41
CA GLU A 256 -25.65 -1.32 -11.68
C GLU A 256 -24.35 -1.16 -10.84
N VAL A 257 -24.36 -1.58 -9.58
CA VAL A 257 -23.14 -1.63 -8.76
C VAL A 257 -22.08 -2.49 -9.45
N THR A 258 -22.46 -3.66 -9.96
CA THR A 258 -21.56 -4.55 -10.68
C THR A 258 -21.02 -3.90 -11.96
N ALA A 259 -21.85 -3.21 -12.71
CA ALA A 259 -21.43 -2.48 -13.91
C ALA A 259 -20.41 -1.36 -13.57
N ARG A 260 -20.64 -0.60 -12.50
CA ARG A 260 -19.70 0.42 -11.98
C ARG A 260 -18.36 -0.21 -11.54
N VAL A 261 -18.38 -1.39 -10.92
CA VAL A 261 -17.17 -2.15 -10.54
C VAL A 261 -16.39 -2.56 -11.78
N GLU A 262 -17.05 -3.10 -12.82
CA GLU A 262 -16.38 -3.48 -14.08
C GLU A 262 -15.81 -2.25 -14.81
N LEU A 263 -16.49 -1.10 -14.77
CA LEU A 263 -15.95 0.16 -15.32
C LEU A 263 -14.60 0.52 -14.65
N VAL A 264 -14.53 0.48 -13.30
CA VAL A 264 -13.26 0.76 -12.59
C VAL A 264 -12.20 -0.28 -12.93
N LYS A 265 -12.58 -1.55 -13.02
CA LYS A 265 -11.69 -2.65 -13.38
C LYS A 265 -11.13 -2.50 -14.79
N ASP A 266 -11.94 -2.06 -15.75
CA ASP A 266 -11.48 -1.78 -17.12
C ASP A 266 -10.51 -0.61 -17.19
N LYS A 267 -10.73 0.44 -16.37
CA LYS A 267 -9.77 1.53 -16.22
C LYS A 267 -8.43 1.03 -15.68
N ILE A 268 -8.45 0.19 -14.65
CA ILE A 268 -7.23 -0.41 -14.10
C ILE A 268 -6.52 -1.28 -15.15
N ARG A 269 -7.26 -2.07 -15.94
CA ARG A 269 -6.70 -2.86 -17.04
C ARG A 269 -5.96 -1.99 -18.06
N ALA A 270 -6.59 -0.90 -18.51
CA ALA A 270 -5.96 0.05 -19.43
C ALA A 270 -4.69 0.69 -18.85
N LEU A 271 -4.67 0.98 -17.54
CA LEU A 271 -3.50 1.51 -16.85
C LEU A 271 -2.36 0.48 -16.72
N ILE A 272 -2.70 -0.80 -16.52
CA ILE A 272 -1.74 -1.91 -16.56
C ILE A 272 -1.14 -2.03 -17.96
N ASP A 273 -1.97 -2.05 -19.00
CA ASP A 273 -1.54 -2.15 -20.40
C ASP A 273 -0.61 -0.98 -20.78
N ARG A 274 -0.92 0.23 -20.32
CA ARG A 274 -0.04 1.39 -20.46
C ARG A 274 1.33 1.14 -19.85
N GLY A 275 1.39 0.67 -18.60
CA GLY A 275 2.65 0.41 -17.92
C GLY A 275 3.44 -0.74 -18.55
N LEU A 276 2.77 -1.77 -19.07
CA LEU A 276 3.41 -2.86 -19.80
C LEU A 276 4.02 -2.38 -21.13
N ASN A 277 3.34 -1.49 -21.84
CA ASN A 277 3.83 -0.91 -23.11
C ASN A 277 5.00 0.06 -22.89
N GLU A 278 5.02 0.78 -21.78
CA GLU A 278 6.09 1.70 -21.42
C GLU A 278 7.35 0.98 -20.91
N ARG A 279 7.18 -0.18 -20.31
CA ARG A 279 8.24 -0.94 -19.68
C ARG A 279 9.26 -1.45 -20.71
N THR A 280 10.51 -0.94 -20.63
CA THR A 280 11.61 -1.34 -21.49
C THR A 280 12.37 -2.57 -20.99
N SER A 281 12.36 -2.80 -19.65
CA SER A 281 13.02 -3.97 -19.03
C SER A 281 12.26 -4.36 -17.75
N VAL A 282 12.44 -5.60 -17.31
CA VAL A 282 11.87 -6.09 -16.03
C VAL A 282 12.77 -5.68 -14.86
N PHE A 283 14.07 -5.73 -15.04
CA PHE A 283 15.10 -5.45 -14.04
C PHE A 283 15.96 -4.25 -14.37
#